data_a990071ec3ffca2f594dd22b2c765e93
#
_entry.id   a990071ec3ffca2f594dd22b2c765e93
#
_cell.length_a   1.000
_cell.length_b   1.000
_cell.length_c   1.000
_cell.angle_alpha   90.00
_cell.angle_beta   90.00
_cell.angle_gamma   90.00
#
_symmetry.space_group_name_H-M   'P 1'
#
loop_
_entity.id
_entity.type
_entity.pdbx_description
1 polymer ?
#
loop_
_entity_poly.entity_id
_entity_poly.type
_entity_poly.pdbx_seq_one_letter_code
_entity_poly.pdbx_strand_id
1 'polypeptide(L)'
;MTRGVLLNMAKFYGQEPLPAGKAYTQADIKAAAKKQGVSIQKGDVVLFHSGYMTANLDKTELVPGQPGLGTSGAEYLAQLGVVAAGADSWALEALPSEDHTQAFPVHQILLARHGVYILENMVTQALVDDGVSEFMFVLGVPKLEGAVQAIINPIAIR
;
A
#
# COMPACT_ATOMS: atom_id res chain seq x y z
N MET A 1 8.97 9.68 11.35
CA MET A 1 9.30 10.53 10.20
C MET A 1 10.36 9.83 9.37
N THR A 2 10.09 9.60 8.07
CA THR A 2 11.00 8.89 7.16
C THR A 2 10.68 9.24 5.71
N ARG A 3 11.42 8.68 4.74
CA ARG A 3 11.09 8.81 3.32
C ARG A 3 9.86 7.98 2.97
N GLY A 4 8.90 8.59 2.24
CA GLY A 4 7.78 7.92 1.60
C GLY A 4 8.08 7.71 0.11
N VAL A 5 7.67 6.58 -0.42
CA VAL A 5 7.71 6.25 -1.86
C VAL A 5 6.30 5.90 -2.31
N LEU A 6 5.77 6.61 -3.31
CA LEU A 6 4.50 6.29 -3.94
C LEU A 6 4.75 5.52 -5.25
N LEU A 7 4.17 4.33 -5.35
CA LEU A 7 4.08 3.58 -6.60
C LEU A 7 2.67 3.71 -7.19
N ASN A 8 2.56 4.41 -8.31
CA ASN A 8 1.30 4.52 -9.05
C ASN A 8 1.06 3.26 -9.88
N MET A 9 0.39 2.27 -9.27
CA MET A 9 0.11 0.99 -9.91
C MET A 9 -0.96 1.12 -10.99
N ALA A 10 -1.91 2.04 -10.84
CA ALA A 10 -2.89 2.33 -11.89
C ALA A 10 -2.19 2.80 -13.19
N LYS A 11 -1.30 3.76 -13.10
CA LYS A 11 -0.48 4.22 -14.23
C LYS A 11 0.45 3.14 -14.78
N PHE A 12 1.01 2.30 -13.90
CA PHE A 12 1.88 1.21 -14.30
C PHE A 12 1.16 0.19 -15.20
N TYR A 13 -0.05 -0.21 -14.81
CA TYR A 13 -0.88 -1.15 -15.58
C TYR A 13 -1.70 -0.49 -16.68
N GLY A 14 -1.82 0.84 -16.70
CA GLY A 14 -2.60 1.58 -17.70
C GLY A 14 -4.12 1.46 -17.51
N GLN A 15 -4.58 1.26 -16.29
CA GLN A 15 -5.98 1.12 -15.92
C GLN A 15 -6.26 1.76 -14.56
N GLU A 16 -7.31 2.55 -14.45
CA GLU A 16 -7.76 3.17 -13.19
C GLU A 16 -9.30 3.22 -13.14
N PRO A 17 -9.95 2.72 -12.07
CA PRO A 17 -9.32 1.95 -10.99
C PRO A 17 -8.84 0.57 -11.44
N LEU A 18 -7.91 0.00 -10.70
CA LEU A 18 -7.51 -1.39 -10.89
C LEU A 18 -8.62 -2.35 -10.43
N PRO A 19 -8.77 -3.51 -11.08
CA PRO A 19 -9.83 -4.47 -10.74
C PRO A 19 -9.53 -5.19 -9.42
N ALA A 20 -10.60 -5.67 -8.77
CA ALA A 20 -10.52 -6.52 -7.59
C ALA A 20 -9.67 -7.78 -7.87
N GLY A 21 -8.92 -8.22 -6.87
CA GLY A 21 -8.03 -9.37 -6.97
C GLY A 21 -6.73 -9.12 -7.75
N LYS A 22 -6.52 -7.90 -8.27
CA LYS A 22 -5.24 -7.57 -8.93
C LYS A 22 -4.12 -7.48 -7.90
N ALA A 23 -3.33 -8.54 -7.82
CA ALA A 23 -2.20 -8.62 -6.90
C ALA A 23 -0.93 -7.94 -7.48
N TYR A 24 -0.23 -7.17 -6.65
CA TYR A 24 1.08 -6.60 -6.98
C TYR A 24 2.16 -7.58 -6.54
N THR A 25 2.80 -8.22 -7.51
CA THR A 25 3.91 -9.14 -7.26
C THR A 25 5.23 -8.40 -7.05
N GLN A 26 6.25 -9.11 -6.55
CA GLN A 26 7.62 -8.59 -6.50
C GLN A 26 8.08 -8.04 -7.87
N ALA A 27 7.76 -8.76 -8.95
CA ALA A 27 8.15 -8.36 -10.31
C ALA A 27 7.47 -7.04 -10.71
N ASP A 28 6.18 -6.89 -10.40
CA ASP A 28 5.42 -5.67 -10.69
C ASP A 28 5.96 -4.47 -9.91
N ILE A 29 6.24 -4.65 -8.62
CA ILE A 29 6.80 -3.58 -7.76
C ILE A 29 8.15 -3.12 -8.31
N LYS A 30 9.05 -4.04 -8.66
CA LYS A 30 10.35 -3.71 -9.25
C LYS A 30 10.20 -2.98 -10.59
N ALA A 31 9.30 -3.45 -11.43
CA ALA A 31 9.05 -2.84 -12.75
C ALA A 31 8.42 -1.45 -12.63
N ALA A 32 7.44 -1.27 -11.72
CA ALA A 32 6.81 0.01 -11.45
C ALA A 32 7.83 1.03 -10.90
N ALA A 33 8.62 0.65 -9.91
CA ALA A 33 9.66 1.50 -9.34
C ALA A 33 10.67 1.93 -10.42
N LYS A 34 11.15 0.99 -11.23
CA LYS A 34 12.05 1.29 -12.37
C LYS A 34 11.41 2.24 -13.38
N LYS A 35 10.14 2.02 -13.74
CA LYS A 35 9.40 2.88 -14.70
C LYS A 35 9.19 4.28 -14.16
N GLN A 36 9.00 4.43 -12.84
CA GLN A 36 8.86 5.73 -12.17
C GLN A 36 10.21 6.41 -11.85
N GLY A 37 11.33 5.72 -12.02
CA GLY A 37 12.67 6.25 -11.73
C GLY A 37 12.97 6.32 -10.23
N VAL A 38 12.30 5.53 -9.39
CA VAL A 38 12.49 5.49 -7.93
C VAL A 38 13.08 4.16 -7.48
N SER A 39 13.69 4.16 -6.30
CA SER A 39 14.18 2.95 -5.62
C SER A 39 13.57 2.86 -4.23
N ILE A 40 13.19 1.67 -3.82
CA ILE A 40 12.74 1.40 -2.44
C ILE A 40 13.96 1.04 -1.61
N GLN A 41 14.07 1.65 -0.43
CA GLN A 41 15.22 1.50 0.47
C GLN A 41 14.75 1.04 1.86
N LYS A 42 15.69 0.53 2.64
CA LYS A 42 15.45 0.22 4.05
C LYS A 42 14.99 1.47 4.80
N GLY A 43 13.93 1.32 5.59
CA GLY A 43 13.35 2.40 6.38
C GLY A 43 12.27 3.22 5.66
N ASP A 44 11.97 2.94 4.40
CA ASP A 44 10.92 3.63 3.66
C ASP A 44 9.52 3.24 4.14
N VAL A 45 8.58 4.14 3.90
CA VAL A 45 7.15 3.85 3.81
C VAL A 45 6.79 3.77 2.34
N VAL A 46 6.22 2.64 1.90
CA VAL A 46 5.81 2.44 0.50
C VAL A 46 4.30 2.52 0.39
N LEU A 47 3.80 3.46 -0.40
CA LEU A 47 2.38 3.62 -0.69
C LEU A 47 2.07 3.16 -2.11
N PHE A 48 0.94 2.47 -2.29
CA PHE A 48 0.42 2.05 -3.58
C PHE A 48 -0.84 2.84 -3.92
N HIS A 49 -0.89 3.37 -5.14
CA HIS A 49 -2.08 4.00 -5.69
C HIS A 49 -2.70 3.12 -6.75
N SER A 50 -3.99 2.84 -6.60
CA SER A 50 -4.77 2.00 -7.50
C SER A 50 -5.98 2.70 -8.12
N GLY A 51 -6.35 3.88 -7.60
CA GLY A 51 -7.60 4.57 -7.91
C GLY A 51 -8.82 3.98 -7.18
N TYR A 52 -8.62 2.96 -6.33
CA TYR A 52 -9.71 2.29 -5.64
C TYR A 52 -10.50 3.23 -4.74
N MET A 53 -9.84 4.03 -3.92
CA MET A 53 -10.52 4.96 -3.01
C MET A 53 -11.38 5.95 -3.78
N THR A 54 -10.81 6.63 -4.78
CA THR A 54 -11.52 7.63 -5.58
C THR A 54 -12.75 7.04 -6.27
N ALA A 55 -12.64 5.81 -6.80
CA ALA A 55 -13.74 5.14 -7.48
C ALA A 55 -14.86 4.64 -6.54
N ASN A 56 -14.60 4.60 -5.23
CA ASN A 56 -15.54 4.06 -4.25
C ASN A 56 -15.92 5.06 -3.14
N LEU A 57 -15.47 6.30 -3.22
CA LEU A 57 -15.65 7.31 -2.16
C LEU A 57 -17.13 7.59 -1.82
N ASP A 58 -18.00 7.58 -2.83
CA ASP A 58 -19.43 7.86 -2.67
C ASP A 58 -20.27 6.61 -2.31
N LYS A 59 -19.65 5.44 -2.19
CA LYS A 59 -20.36 4.21 -1.84
C LYS A 59 -20.52 4.10 -0.33
N THR A 60 -21.77 3.86 0.09
CA THR A 60 -22.12 3.69 1.51
C THR A 60 -21.84 2.28 2.04
N GLU A 61 -21.62 1.32 1.14
CA GLU A 61 -21.36 -0.07 1.48
C GLU A 61 -19.92 -0.44 1.11
N LEU A 62 -19.35 -1.34 1.89
CA LEU A 62 -18.03 -1.91 1.59
C LEU A 62 -18.07 -2.63 0.24
N VAL A 63 -17.24 -2.21 -0.70
CA VAL A 63 -17.12 -2.86 -2.01
C VAL A 63 -16.38 -4.18 -1.84
N PRO A 64 -16.98 -5.32 -2.17
CA PRO A 64 -16.32 -6.61 -2.09
C PRO A 64 -15.13 -6.66 -3.07
N GLY A 65 -13.97 -6.99 -2.54
CA GLY A 65 -12.77 -7.13 -3.35
C GLY A 65 -12.08 -5.80 -3.67
N GLN A 66 -10.79 -5.88 -3.88
CA GLN A 66 -9.92 -4.73 -4.17
C GLN A 66 -8.62 -5.19 -4.81
N PRO A 67 -7.91 -4.31 -5.56
CA PRO A 67 -6.52 -4.53 -5.91
C PRO A 67 -5.63 -4.32 -4.69
N GLY A 68 -4.42 -4.87 -4.71
CA GLY A 68 -3.49 -4.66 -3.61
C GLY A 68 -2.24 -5.50 -3.68
N LEU A 69 -1.51 -5.52 -2.59
CA LEU A 69 -0.26 -6.24 -2.47
C LEU A 69 -0.51 -7.76 -2.51
N GLY A 70 0.29 -8.47 -3.30
CA GLY A 70 0.35 -9.93 -3.31
C GLY A 70 1.40 -10.46 -2.34
N THR A 71 1.39 -11.75 -2.05
CA THR A 71 2.29 -12.39 -1.09
C THR A 71 3.77 -12.22 -1.46
N SER A 72 4.14 -12.41 -2.73
CA SER A 72 5.52 -12.22 -3.20
C SER A 72 5.97 -10.76 -3.11
N GLY A 73 5.05 -9.81 -3.29
CA GLY A 73 5.30 -8.39 -3.10
C GLY A 73 5.55 -8.05 -1.63
N ALA A 74 4.76 -8.62 -0.71
CA ALA A 74 4.91 -8.43 0.72
C ALA A 74 6.26 -8.96 1.24
N GLU A 75 6.63 -10.17 0.86
CA GLU A 75 7.95 -10.75 1.20
C GLU A 75 9.09 -9.88 0.67
N TYR A 76 8.98 -9.37 -0.56
CA TYR A 76 9.99 -8.50 -1.14
C TYR A 76 10.16 -7.19 -0.35
N LEU A 77 9.07 -6.51 0.01
CA LEU A 77 9.12 -5.28 0.80
C LEU A 77 9.71 -5.52 2.20
N ALA A 78 9.29 -6.61 2.84
CA ALA A 78 9.83 -7.01 4.13
C ALA A 78 11.34 -7.28 4.08
N GLN A 79 11.82 -7.99 3.05
CA GLN A 79 13.25 -8.24 2.84
C GLN A 79 14.05 -6.96 2.57
N LEU A 80 13.47 -5.95 1.93
CA LEU A 80 14.10 -4.64 1.77
C LEU A 80 14.19 -3.87 3.10
N GLY A 81 13.42 -4.26 4.11
CA GLY A 81 13.40 -3.61 5.41
C GLY A 81 12.61 -2.30 5.43
N VAL A 82 11.52 -2.22 4.67
CA VAL A 82 10.58 -1.09 4.77
C VAL A 82 9.93 -1.08 6.15
N VAL A 83 9.54 0.07 6.65
CA VAL A 83 8.90 0.20 7.97
C VAL A 83 7.38 0.13 7.91
N ALA A 84 6.81 0.50 6.77
CA ALA A 84 5.38 0.38 6.53
C ALA A 84 5.07 0.22 5.04
N ALA A 85 3.96 -0.43 4.74
CA ALA A 85 3.36 -0.47 3.42
C ALA A 85 1.91 -0.03 3.51
N GLY A 86 1.42 0.75 2.54
CA GLY A 86 0.05 1.24 2.54
C GLY A 86 -0.56 1.33 1.16
N ALA A 87 -1.89 1.46 1.09
CA ALA A 87 -2.60 1.61 -0.16
C ALA A 87 -3.85 2.49 0.01
N ASP A 88 -4.39 2.93 -1.12
CA ASP A 88 -5.68 3.60 -1.23
C ASP A 88 -6.87 2.63 -1.15
N SER A 89 -6.63 1.38 -0.78
CA SER A 89 -7.61 0.34 -0.52
C SER A 89 -7.72 0.02 0.98
N TRP A 90 -8.81 -0.68 1.39
CA TRP A 90 -9.15 -0.86 2.80
C TRP A 90 -8.39 -2.01 3.50
N ALA A 91 -7.69 -2.87 2.77
CA ALA A 91 -6.91 -3.97 3.36
C ALA A 91 -5.47 -4.04 2.85
N LEU A 92 -4.96 -3.06 2.10
CA LEU A 92 -3.65 -3.10 1.45
C LEU A 92 -3.49 -4.28 0.48
N GLU A 93 -3.85 -5.51 0.86
CA GLU A 93 -3.68 -6.71 0.05
C GLU A 93 -4.79 -6.92 -0.99
N ALA A 94 -4.48 -7.66 -2.05
CA ALA A 94 -5.45 -8.00 -3.07
C ALA A 94 -6.56 -8.90 -2.50
N LEU A 95 -7.81 -8.56 -2.79
CA LEU A 95 -8.98 -9.35 -2.42
C LEU A 95 -9.87 -9.57 -3.66
N PRO A 96 -10.23 -10.83 -4.00
CA PRO A 96 -9.76 -12.07 -3.35
C PRO A 96 -8.23 -12.23 -3.45
N SER A 97 -7.64 -12.89 -2.45
CA SER A 97 -6.20 -13.18 -2.42
C SER A 97 -5.80 -14.20 -3.49
N GLU A 98 -4.50 -14.26 -3.80
CA GLU A 98 -3.94 -15.23 -4.76
C GLU A 98 -4.17 -16.69 -4.35
N ASP A 99 -4.19 -16.95 -3.04
CA ASP A 99 -4.53 -18.25 -2.45
C ASP A 99 -5.81 -18.12 -1.61
N HIS A 100 -6.91 -18.61 -2.15
CA HIS A 100 -8.22 -18.54 -1.51
C HIS A 100 -8.37 -19.40 -0.24
N THR A 101 -7.38 -20.23 0.07
CA THR A 101 -7.37 -21.05 1.29
C THR A 101 -6.83 -20.28 2.49
N GLN A 102 -6.20 -19.13 2.27
CA GLN A 102 -5.60 -18.30 3.30
C GLN A 102 -6.37 -17.00 3.50
N ALA A 103 -6.67 -16.69 4.75
CA ALA A 103 -7.25 -15.40 5.13
C ALA A 103 -6.14 -14.39 5.40
N PHE A 104 -6.12 -13.30 4.65
CA PHE A 104 -5.19 -12.19 4.81
C PHE A 104 -3.70 -12.59 4.90
N PRO A 105 -3.16 -13.32 3.90
CA PRO A 105 -1.77 -13.79 3.93
C PRO A 105 -0.74 -12.66 3.99
N VAL A 106 -1.00 -11.54 3.33
CA VAL A 106 -0.10 -10.37 3.35
C VAL A 106 0.00 -9.77 4.76
N HIS A 107 -1.11 -9.70 5.50
CA HIS A 107 -1.10 -9.27 6.91
C HIS A 107 -0.22 -10.17 7.77
N GLN A 108 -0.32 -11.49 7.57
CA GLN A 108 0.52 -12.44 8.29
C GLN A 108 2.02 -12.24 7.98
N ILE A 109 2.35 -11.98 6.72
CA ILE A 109 3.73 -11.72 6.31
C ILE A 109 4.22 -10.40 6.92
N LEU A 110 3.53 -9.30 6.68
CA LEU A 110 4.01 -7.98 7.08
C LEU A 110 3.98 -7.78 8.59
N LEU A 111 2.82 -7.97 9.23
CA LEU A 111 2.67 -7.68 10.66
C LEU A 111 3.29 -8.76 11.54
N ALA A 112 2.88 -10.03 11.36
CA ALA A 112 3.23 -11.07 12.31
C ALA A 112 4.67 -11.57 12.15
N ARG A 113 5.16 -11.71 10.90
CA ARG A 113 6.50 -12.26 10.66
C ARG A 113 7.59 -11.20 10.66
N HIS A 114 7.31 -10.01 10.10
CA HIS A 114 8.35 -9.01 9.84
C HIS A 114 8.18 -7.69 10.59
N GLY A 115 7.07 -7.47 11.31
CA GLY A 115 6.83 -6.24 12.07
C GLY A 115 6.73 -4.97 11.20
N VAL A 116 6.32 -5.12 9.95
CA VAL A 116 6.08 -4.02 9.01
C VAL A 116 4.65 -3.53 9.21
N TYR A 117 4.47 -2.23 9.45
CA TYR A 117 3.14 -1.65 9.62
C TYR A 117 2.34 -1.67 8.33
N ILE A 118 1.02 -1.86 8.45
CA ILE A 118 0.06 -1.73 7.36
C ILE A 118 -0.71 -0.41 7.52
N LEU A 119 -0.80 0.36 6.43
CA LEU A 119 -1.52 1.64 6.37
C LEU A 119 -2.64 1.51 5.32
N GLU A 120 -3.88 1.53 5.79
CA GLU A 120 -5.07 1.30 4.97
C GLU A 120 -5.78 2.62 4.67
N ASN A 121 -6.56 2.64 3.59
CA ASN A 121 -7.36 3.80 3.19
C ASN A 121 -6.55 5.11 3.07
N MET A 122 -5.35 5.02 2.49
CA MET A 122 -4.47 6.18 2.31
C MET A 122 -4.97 7.08 1.19
N VAL A 123 -5.10 8.38 1.44
CA VAL A 123 -5.45 9.36 0.41
C VAL A 123 -4.20 9.69 -0.41
N THR A 124 -4.04 9.02 -1.55
CA THR A 124 -2.84 9.13 -2.40
C THR A 124 -3.04 10.01 -3.64
N GLN A 125 -4.28 10.39 -3.96
CA GLN A 125 -4.61 11.10 -5.20
C GLN A 125 -3.81 12.40 -5.37
N ALA A 126 -3.69 13.22 -4.34
CA ALA A 126 -2.97 14.49 -4.43
C ALA A 126 -1.47 14.31 -4.79
N LEU A 127 -0.84 13.23 -4.33
CA LEU A 127 0.54 12.90 -4.71
C LEU A 127 0.63 12.48 -6.19
N VAL A 128 -0.40 11.77 -6.67
CA VAL A 128 -0.49 11.37 -8.09
C VAL A 128 -0.68 12.59 -8.98
N ASP A 129 -1.59 13.50 -8.64
CA ASP A 129 -1.90 14.71 -9.40
C ASP A 129 -0.68 15.63 -9.53
N ASP A 130 0.14 15.71 -8.47
CA ASP A 130 1.38 16.49 -8.46
C ASP A 130 2.58 15.74 -9.07
N GLY A 131 2.41 14.48 -9.48
CA GLY A 131 3.48 13.65 -10.04
C GLY A 131 4.58 13.29 -9.05
N VAL A 132 4.28 13.30 -7.75
CA VAL A 132 5.24 13.06 -6.67
C VAL A 132 5.39 11.56 -6.42
N SER A 133 6.63 11.07 -6.53
CA SER A 133 6.97 9.67 -6.23
C SER A 133 7.77 9.50 -4.94
N GLU A 134 8.41 10.57 -4.45
CA GLU A 134 9.19 10.57 -3.20
C GLU A 134 8.82 11.81 -2.37
N PHE A 135 8.65 11.61 -1.06
CA PHE A 135 8.20 12.68 -0.14
C PHE A 135 8.67 12.38 1.28
N MET A 136 8.59 13.36 2.17
CA MET A 136 8.77 13.12 3.60
C MET A 136 7.45 12.62 4.19
N PHE A 137 7.46 11.40 4.72
CA PHE A 137 6.33 10.82 5.43
C PHE A 137 6.43 11.09 6.93
N VAL A 138 5.36 11.65 7.50
CA VAL A 138 5.25 11.94 8.93
C VAL A 138 4.01 11.27 9.50
N LEU A 139 4.21 10.46 10.55
CA LEU A 139 3.12 9.82 11.29
C LEU A 139 3.49 9.73 12.77
N GLY A 140 2.63 10.28 13.63
CA GLY A 140 2.65 10.02 15.06
C GLY A 140 1.72 8.84 15.38
N VAL A 141 2.30 7.69 15.71
CA VAL A 141 1.51 6.52 16.07
C VAL A 141 0.96 6.68 17.50
N PRO A 142 -0.36 6.59 17.72
CA PRO A 142 -0.91 6.63 19.07
C PRO A 142 -0.45 5.40 19.87
N LYS A 143 -0.08 5.63 21.14
CA LYS A 143 0.33 4.55 22.06
C LYS A 143 -0.88 4.07 22.85
N LEU A 144 -1.64 3.16 22.24
CA LEU A 144 -2.81 2.54 22.87
C LEU A 144 -2.47 1.12 23.27
N GLU A 145 -2.48 0.86 24.59
CA GLU A 145 -2.20 -0.48 25.11
C GLU A 145 -3.31 -1.45 24.71
N GLY A 146 -2.94 -2.61 24.16
CA GLY A 146 -3.87 -3.65 23.72
C GLY A 146 -4.59 -3.36 22.39
N ALA A 147 -4.38 -2.22 21.77
CA ALA A 147 -4.98 -1.92 20.46
C ALA A 147 -4.20 -2.62 19.33
N VAL A 148 -4.93 -3.24 18.41
CA VAL A 148 -4.37 -3.84 17.18
C VAL A 148 -4.49 -2.90 15.99
N GLN A 149 -5.37 -1.89 16.06
CA GLN A 149 -5.61 -0.88 15.02
C GLN A 149 -5.87 0.48 15.66
N ALA A 150 -5.58 1.53 14.94
CA ALA A 150 -5.90 2.90 15.35
C ALA A 150 -6.18 3.77 14.12
N ILE A 151 -7.06 4.75 14.28
CA ILE A 151 -7.23 5.80 13.27
C ILE A 151 -5.97 6.65 13.27
N ILE A 152 -5.41 6.86 12.09
CA ILE A 152 -4.19 7.64 11.89
C ILE A 152 -4.44 8.81 10.95
N ASN A 153 -3.60 9.83 11.06
CA ASN A 153 -3.63 10.98 10.16
C ASN A 153 -2.19 11.31 9.70
N PRO A 154 -1.63 10.54 8.77
CA PRO A 154 -0.29 10.77 8.26
C PRO A 154 -0.23 12.00 7.36
N ILE A 155 0.96 12.60 7.26
CA ILE A 155 1.23 13.76 6.41
C ILE A 155 2.33 13.41 5.42
N ALA A 156 2.13 13.76 4.15
CA ALA A 156 3.14 13.75 3.11
C ALA A 156 3.58 15.20 2.83
N ILE A 157 4.87 15.48 2.99
CA ILE A 157 5.47 16.80 2.69
C ILE A 157 6.33 16.64 1.45
N ARG A 158 6.02 17.37 0.41
CA ARG A 158 6.64 17.36 -0.91
C ARG A 158 7.21 18.72 -1.29
#